data_0045ae6e0652d591e640467f15e49c55
#
_entry.id   0045ae6e0652d591e640467f15e49c55
#
_cell.length_a   1.000
_cell.length_b   1.000
_cell.length_c   1.000
_cell.angle_alpha   90.00
_cell.angle_beta   90.00
_cell.angle_gamma   90.00
#
_symmetry.space_group_name_H-M   'P 1'
#
loop_
_entity.id
_entity.type
_entity.pdbx_description
1 polymer ?
#
loop_
_entity_poly.entity_id
_entity_poly.type
_entity_poly.pdbx_seq_one_letter_code
_entity_poly.pdbx_strand_id
1 'polypeptide(L)'
;MDAGANIGLKVTSEDCLYLCLPLYHATGLLIGFSPVLHAGATVFLRRRFSASHFLDDVREHACNSFIYIGELCRYLLAQPEQPNDADNPLVKMTGNGLRPDIWMTFKNRFGIEHIVEFYGASEGNTGFMNLFNRDCTIGTAIIPPAMVEYDVATDTIIRDDAGWCKRVAKGEPGLLLGPITAASEFDGYTDKEATEKKILRNVFKQDDAYFNTGDLVKTVYAGFAFGFKHYQFVDRVGDTFRWKGEN
;
A
#
# COMPACT_ATOMS: atom_id res chain seq x y z
N MET A 1 17.11 -0.57 5.40
CA MET A 1 15.83 -0.94 4.74
C MET A 1 15.22 -2.23 5.28
N ASP A 2 16.04 -3.23 5.61
CA ASP A 2 15.55 -4.56 6.01
C ASP A 2 14.80 -4.60 7.34
N ALA A 3 15.22 -3.81 8.33
CA ALA A 3 14.56 -3.75 9.63
C ALA A 3 13.11 -3.24 9.54
N GLY A 4 12.81 -2.28 8.65
CA GLY A 4 11.47 -1.71 8.51
C GLY A 4 10.46 -2.70 7.94
N ALA A 5 10.83 -3.45 6.90
CA ALA A 5 9.95 -4.45 6.30
C ALA A 5 9.68 -5.63 7.26
N ASN A 6 10.68 -6.01 8.07
CA ASN A 6 10.51 -7.08 9.05
C ASN A 6 9.73 -6.64 10.31
N ILE A 7 9.78 -5.37 10.71
CA ILE A 7 9.05 -4.87 11.89
C ILE A 7 7.55 -5.17 11.80
N GLY A 8 6.95 -4.97 10.61
CA GLY A 8 5.52 -5.24 10.40
C GLY A 8 5.18 -6.72 10.40
N LEU A 9 5.83 -7.50 9.54
CA LEU A 9 5.52 -8.92 9.31
C LEU A 9 6.09 -9.86 10.38
N LYS A 10 7.08 -9.42 11.13
CA LYS A 10 7.75 -10.19 12.21
C LYS A 10 8.21 -11.57 11.73
N VAL A 11 8.97 -11.59 10.65
CA VAL A 11 9.53 -12.82 10.09
C VAL A 11 10.60 -13.39 11.04
N THR A 12 10.52 -14.69 11.28
CA THR A 12 11.47 -15.48 12.07
C THR A 12 12.04 -16.62 11.22
N SER A 13 13.06 -17.33 11.71
CA SER A 13 13.64 -18.50 11.03
C SER A 13 12.66 -19.66 10.81
N GLU A 14 11.57 -19.69 11.58
CA GLU A 14 10.54 -20.73 11.49
C GLU A 14 9.51 -20.45 10.38
N ASP A 15 9.57 -19.29 9.75
CA ASP A 15 8.60 -18.91 8.72
C ASP A 15 8.95 -19.49 7.34
N CYS A 16 7.91 -19.73 6.54
CA CYS A 16 8.00 -20.04 5.14
C CYS A 16 7.17 -19.04 4.33
N LEU A 17 7.86 -18.24 3.49
CA LEU A 17 7.22 -17.25 2.65
C LEU A 17 6.83 -17.82 1.30
N TYR A 18 5.54 -17.74 0.93
CA TYR A 18 5.10 -17.93 -0.46
C TYR A 18 5.43 -16.68 -1.26
N LEU A 19 6.39 -16.79 -2.18
CA LEU A 19 6.86 -15.70 -3.04
C LEU A 19 6.61 -16.02 -4.52
N CYS A 20 5.72 -15.27 -5.14
CA CYS A 20 5.38 -15.40 -6.56
C CYS A 20 5.55 -14.09 -7.36
N LEU A 21 6.05 -13.04 -6.70
CA LEU A 21 6.29 -11.74 -7.32
C LEU A 21 7.68 -11.67 -7.94
N PRO A 22 7.86 -10.92 -9.03
CA PRO A 22 9.16 -10.76 -9.68
C PRO A 22 10.18 -10.10 -8.74
N LEU A 23 11.38 -10.65 -8.66
CA LEU A 23 12.47 -10.13 -7.84
C LEU A 23 13.09 -8.82 -8.36
N TYR A 24 12.76 -8.39 -9.59
CA TYR A 24 13.17 -7.09 -10.08
C TYR A 24 12.25 -5.94 -9.59
N HIS A 25 11.13 -6.25 -8.95
CA HIS A 25 10.26 -5.30 -8.28
C HIS A 25 10.58 -5.16 -6.79
N ALA A 26 10.50 -3.93 -6.28
CA ALA A 26 10.73 -3.62 -4.87
C ALA A 26 9.86 -4.47 -3.92
N THR A 27 8.59 -4.70 -4.27
CA THR A 27 7.70 -5.56 -3.47
C THR A 27 8.23 -6.99 -3.35
N GLY A 28 8.65 -7.61 -4.45
CA GLY A 28 9.18 -8.98 -4.43
C GLY A 28 10.53 -9.09 -3.73
N LEU A 29 11.48 -8.20 -4.05
CA LEU A 29 12.84 -8.27 -3.54
C LEU A 29 12.99 -7.65 -2.14
N LEU A 30 12.62 -6.37 -1.99
CA LEU A 30 12.92 -5.62 -0.76
C LEU A 30 11.91 -5.89 0.36
N ILE A 31 10.64 -6.07 0.02
CA ILE A 31 9.58 -6.26 1.02
C ILE A 31 9.34 -7.75 1.29
N GLY A 32 9.44 -8.60 0.28
CA GLY A 32 9.23 -10.04 0.40
C GLY A 32 10.50 -10.81 0.74
N PHE A 33 11.45 -10.86 -0.17
CA PHE A 33 12.63 -11.73 -0.07
C PHE A 33 13.65 -11.29 0.99
N SER A 34 13.95 -9.99 1.06
CA SER A 34 15.00 -9.47 1.94
C SER A 34 14.75 -9.72 3.44
N PRO A 35 13.54 -9.52 4.02
CA PRO A 35 13.26 -9.87 5.40
C PRO A 35 13.43 -11.37 5.71
N VAL A 36 13.05 -12.23 4.77
CA VAL A 36 13.16 -13.69 4.90
C VAL A 36 14.63 -14.11 4.91
N LEU A 37 15.44 -13.55 3.99
CA LEU A 37 16.87 -13.79 3.96
C LEU A 37 17.56 -13.32 5.26
N HIS A 38 17.18 -12.14 5.75
CA HIS A 38 17.72 -11.59 7.00
C HIS A 38 17.37 -12.46 8.21
N ALA A 39 16.15 -12.99 8.26
CA ALA A 39 15.69 -13.84 9.36
C ALA A 39 16.20 -15.30 9.29
N GLY A 40 16.82 -15.71 8.18
CA GLY A 40 17.17 -17.11 7.93
C GLY A 40 15.96 -18.01 7.75
N ALA A 41 14.84 -17.45 7.25
CA ALA A 41 13.59 -18.15 7.02
C ALA A 41 13.58 -18.89 5.67
N THR A 42 12.55 -19.69 5.42
CA THR A 42 12.37 -20.41 4.17
C THR A 42 11.61 -19.59 3.15
N VAL A 43 11.93 -19.74 1.87
CA VAL A 43 11.17 -19.19 0.75
C VAL A 43 10.69 -20.31 -0.15
N PHE A 44 9.40 -20.40 -0.37
CA PHE A 44 8.83 -21.13 -1.49
C PHE A 44 8.69 -20.16 -2.67
N LEU A 45 9.57 -20.33 -3.66
CA LEU A 45 9.61 -19.46 -4.83
C LEU A 45 8.79 -20.05 -5.97
N ARG A 46 7.62 -19.47 -6.23
CA ARG A 46 6.74 -19.86 -7.32
C ARG A 46 7.09 -19.08 -8.60
N ARG A 47 7.49 -19.79 -9.65
CA ARG A 47 7.89 -19.15 -10.92
C ARG A 47 6.76 -18.34 -11.58
N ARG A 48 5.51 -18.79 -11.44
CA ARG A 48 4.32 -18.11 -11.96
C ARG A 48 3.16 -18.33 -11.00
N PHE A 49 2.50 -17.26 -10.60
CA PHE A 49 1.30 -17.34 -9.77
C PHE A 49 0.20 -18.16 -10.47
N SER A 50 -0.50 -18.96 -9.68
CA SER A 50 -1.70 -19.70 -10.09
C SER A 50 -2.71 -19.67 -8.95
N ALA A 51 -3.83 -18.99 -9.16
CA ALA A 51 -4.86 -18.88 -8.14
C ALA A 51 -5.49 -20.26 -7.80
N SER A 52 -5.62 -21.15 -8.78
CA SER A 52 -6.20 -22.50 -8.58
C SER A 52 -5.29 -23.47 -7.84
N HIS A 53 -3.96 -23.24 -7.84
CA HIS A 53 -2.99 -24.08 -7.14
C HIS A 53 -2.43 -23.43 -5.86
N PHE A 54 -2.87 -22.22 -5.55
CA PHE A 54 -2.30 -21.45 -4.45
C PHE A 54 -2.40 -22.15 -3.09
N LEU A 55 -3.59 -22.61 -2.72
CA LEU A 55 -3.80 -23.27 -1.44
C LEU A 55 -3.14 -24.65 -1.38
N ASP A 56 -3.04 -25.36 -2.51
CA ASP A 56 -2.32 -26.64 -2.58
C ASP A 56 -0.83 -26.41 -2.33
N ASP A 57 -0.21 -25.43 -3.03
CA ASP A 57 1.18 -25.06 -2.81
C ASP A 57 1.44 -24.63 -1.36
N VAL A 58 0.55 -23.79 -0.80
CA VAL A 58 0.64 -23.29 0.58
C VAL A 58 0.62 -24.42 1.60
N ARG A 59 -0.27 -25.39 1.43
CA ARG A 59 -0.39 -26.57 2.31
C ARG A 59 0.78 -27.52 2.15
N GLU A 60 1.16 -27.84 0.90
CA GLU A 60 2.25 -28.78 0.59
C GLU A 60 3.60 -28.28 1.14
N HIS A 61 3.87 -26.96 1.02
CA HIS A 61 5.13 -26.37 1.45
C HIS A 61 5.07 -25.69 2.82
N ALA A 62 3.95 -25.86 3.54
CA ALA A 62 3.73 -25.24 4.86
C ALA A 62 4.02 -23.74 4.91
N CYS A 63 3.64 -23.01 3.86
CA CYS A 63 3.84 -21.58 3.80
C CYS A 63 2.91 -20.87 4.78
N ASN A 64 3.46 -20.23 5.81
CA ASN A 64 2.71 -19.49 6.82
C ASN A 64 2.67 -17.98 6.58
N SER A 65 3.38 -17.51 5.56
CA SER A 65 3.41 -16.11 5.15
C SER A 65 3.32 -15.96 3.63
N PHE A 66 2.74 -14.83 3.17
CA PHE A 66 2.48 -14.56 1.76
C PHE A 66 2.84 -13.11 1.41
N ILE A 67 3.56 -12.92 0.31
CA ILE A 67 3.78 -11.60 -0.28
C ILE A 67 2.82 -11.39 -1.46
N TYR A 68 2.06 -10.30 -1.43
CA TYR A 68 1.00 -10.08 -2.41
C TYR A 68 1.05 -8.68 -3.06
N ILE A 69 0.34 -8.58 -4.17
CA ILE A 69 -0.25 -7.35 -4.68
C ILE A 69 -1.77 -7.55 -4.73
N GLY A 70 -2.56 -6.48 -4.57
CA GLY A 70 -4.02 -6.57 -4.44
C GLY A 70 -4.72 -7.36 -5.54
N GLU A 71 -4.17 -7.36 -6.76
CA GLU A 71 -4.70 -8.14 -7.88
C GLU A 71 -4.64 -9.66 -7.63
N LEU A 72 -3.60 -10.17 -6.95
CA LEU A 72 -3.53 -11.58 -6.58
C LEU A 72 -4.64 -11.95 -5.61
N CYS A 73 -4.94 -11.07 -4.64
CA CYS A 73 -6.04 -11.28 -3.71
C CYS A 73 -7.40 -11.34 -4.44
N ARG A 74 -7.60 -10.51 -5.45
CA ARG A 74 -8.80 -10.56 -6.32
C ARG A 74 -8.89 -11.88 -7.09
N TYR A 75 -7.79 -12.36 -7.67
CA TYR A 75 -7.78 -13.65 -8.37
C TYR A 75 -8.07 -14.82 -7.43
N LEU A 76 -7.60 -14.78 -6.19
CA LEU A 76 -7.91 -15.79 -5.18
C LEU A 76 -9.38 -15.75 -4.79
N LEU A 77 -9.96 -14.57 -4.58
CA LEU A 77 -11.38 -14.42 -4.27
C LEU A 77 -12.29 -14.83 -5.45
N ALA A 78 -11.83 -14.73 -6.68
CA ALA A 78 -12.55 -15.16 -7.86
C ALA A 78 -12.60 -16.71 -8.02
N GLN A 79 -11.77 -17.47 -7.26
CA GLN A 79 -11.87 -18.92 -7.25
C GLN A 79 -13.13 -19.36 -6.48
N PRO A 80 -13.76 -20.48 -6.88
CA PRO A 80 -14.86 -21.05 -6.13
C PRO A 80 -14.50 -21.23 -4.65
N GLU A 81 -15.36 -20.76 -3.76
CA GLU A 81 -15.17 -20.94 -2.32
C GLU A 81 -15.29 -22.39 -1.92
N GLN A 82 -14.38 -22.87 -1.07
CA GLN A 82 -14.35 -24.21 -0.55
C GLN A 82 -14.48 -24.19 0.98
N PRO A 83 -15.14 -25.17 1.59
CA PRO A 83 -15.32 -25.23 3.05
C PRO A 83 -14.02 -25.25 3.84
N ASN A 84 -12.91 -25.64 3.21
CA ASN A 84 -11.59 -25.75 3.81
C ASN A 84 -10.63 -24.63 3.38
N ASP A 85 -11.10 -23.53 2.82
CA ASP A 85 -10.23 -22.42 2.40
C ASP A 85 -9.44 -21.84 3.58
N ALA A 86 -10.04 -21.77 4.77
CA ALA A 86 -9.38 -21.34 5.99
C ALA A 86 -8.50 -22.42 6.66
N ASP A 87 -8.62 -23.68 6.23
CA ASP A 87 -7.77 -24.78 6.72
C ASP A 87 -6.44 -24.80 5.94
N ASN A 88 -5.57 -23.88 6.29
CA ASN A 88 -4.27 -23.70 5.67
C ASN A 88 -3.29 -23.05 6.68
N PRO A 89 -1.97 -23.16 6.49
CA PRO A 89 -0.97 -22.63 7.43
C PRO A 89 -0.76 -21.11 7.37
N LEU A 90 -1.39 -20.38 6.43
CA LEU A 90 -1.19 -18.93 6.31
C LEU A 90 -1.76 -18.19 7.52
N VAL A 91 -0.92 -17.43 8.21
CA VAL A 91 -1.33 -16.60 9.33
C VAL A 91 -1.04 -15.12 9.09
N LYS A 92 -0.09 -14.81 8.21
CA LYS A 92 0.35 -13.44 7.96
C LYS A 92 0.67 -13.18 6.49
N MET A 93 0.46 -11.94 6.08
CA MET A 93 0.79 -11.50 4.73
C MET A 93 1.24 -10.05 4.69
N THR A 94 2.06 -9.70 3.71
CA THR A 94 2.48 -8.33 3.44
C THR A 94 2.36 -8.02 1.96
N GLY A 95 2.05 -6.78 1.64
CA GLY A 95 1.90 -6.36 0.26
C GLY A 95 1.25 -5.00 0.14
N ASN A 96 0.80 -4.70 -1.06
CA ASN A 96 0.13 -3.44 -1.36
C ASN A 96 -1.07 -3.63 -2.28
N GLY A 97 -2.06 -2.76 -2.14
CA GLY A 97 -3.22 -2.70 -3.02
C GLY A 97 -4.37 -3.64 -2.61
N LEU A 98 -4.39 -4.19 -1.39
CA LEU A 98 -5.57 -4.89 -0.88
C LEU A 98 -6.67 -3.86 -0.57
N ARG A 99 -7.66 -3.82 -1.43
CA ARG A 99 -8.74 -2.82 -1.34
C ARG A 99 -9.65 -3.07 -0.13
N PRO A 100 -10.15 -2.00 0.51
CA PRO A 100 -11.01 -2.11 1.69
C PRO A 100 -12.30 -2.90 1.47
N ASP A 101 -12.87 -2.85 0.26
CA ASP A 101 -14.10 -3.54 -0.12
C ASP A 101 -13.97 -5.08 -0.12
N ILE A 102 -12.79 -5.60 -0.40
CA ILE A 102 -12.52 -7.05 -0.38
C ILE A 102 -11.72 -7.51 0.86
N TRP A 103 -11.21 -6.58 1.67
CA TRP A 103 -10.30 -6.88 2.78
C TRP A 103 -10.84 -7.92 3.75
N MET A 104 -12.02 -7.66 4.32
CA MET A 104 -12.60 -8.56 5.32
C MET A 104 -13.03 -9.89 4.72
N THR A 105 -13.52 -9.89 3.48
CA THR A 105 -13.87 -11.11 2.76
C THR A 105 -12.63 -11.98 2.57
N PHE A 106 -11.52 -11.39 2.13
CA PHE A 106 -10.25 -12.09 1.94
C PHE A 106 -9.72 -12.64 3.28
N LYS A 107 -9.62 -11.77 4.28
CA LYS A 107 -9.13 -12.10 5.61
C LYS A 107 -9.88 -13.27 6.24
N ASN A 108 -11.20 -13.24 6.19
CA ASN A 108 -12.06 -14.25 6.79
C ASN A 108 -12.03 -15.56 6.00
N ARG A 109 -12.11 -15.49 4.66
CA ARG A 109 -12.11 -16.68 3.81
C ARG A 109 -10.84 -17.53 3.97
N PHE A 110 -9.68 -16.89 4.04
CA PHE A 110 -8.39 -17.58 4.11
C PHE A 110 -7.81 -17.68 5.53
N GLY A 111 -8.52 -17.19 6.56
CA GLY A 111 -8.09 -17.28 7.95
C GLY A 111 -6.86 -16.41 8.29
N ILE A 112 -6.61 -15.33 7.56
CA ILE A 112 -5.42 -14.49 7.75
C ILE A 112 -5.57 -13.63 9.03
N GLU A 113 -4.66 -13.76 9.96
CA GLU A 113 -4.68 -13.00 11.21
C GLU A 113 -3.98 -11.64 11.08
N HIS A 114 -2.89 -11.59 10.33
CA HIS A 114 -1.99 -10.44 10.29
C HIS A 114 -1.75 -9.96 8.87
N ILE A 115 -2.20 -8.73 8.56
CA ILE A 115 -2.05 -8.11 7.25
C ILE A 115 -1.25 -6.82 7.38
N VAL A 116 -0.03 -6.83 6.83
CA VAL A 116 0.84 -5.66 6.76
C VAL A 116 0.73 -5.04 5.37
N GLU A 117 -0.29 -4.22 5.19
CA GLU A 117 -0.41 -3.40 3.99
C GLU A 117 0.62 -2.29 4.02
N PHE A 118 1.24 -1.99 2.90
CA PHE A 118 2.07 -0.81 2.74
C PHE A 118 1.67 -0.01 1.51
N TYR A 119 2.07 1.24 1.47
CA TYR A 119 1.92 2.13 0.33
C TYR A 119 3.21 2.92 0.15
N GLY A 120 3.65 3.08 -1.07
CA GLY A 120 4.78 3.91 -1.45
C GLY A 120 5.00 3.87 -2.95
N ALA A 121 5.61 4.91 -3.48
CA ALA A 121 6.11 4.98 -4.84
C ALA A 121 7.64 4.96 -4.80
N SER A 122 8.27 4.29 -5.75
CA SER A 122 9.75 4.18 -5.82
C SER A 122 10.42 5.54 -5.97
N GLU A 123 9.79 6.45 -6.68
CA GLU A 123 10.23 7.83 -6.91
C GLU A 123 9.71 8.82 -5.86
N GLY A 124 8.78 8.40 -5.02
CA GLY A 124 8.12 9.26 -4.05
C GLY A 124 8.85 9.34 -2.71
N ASN A 125 8.52 10.38 -1.96
CA ASN A 125 9.09 10.68 -0.65
C ASN A 125 8.09 10.45 0.48
N THR A 126 6.97 9.78 0.21
CA THR A 126 5.95 9.45 1.21
C THR A 126 5.60 7.97 1.15
N GLY A 127 5.41 7.39 2.32
CA GLY A 127 5.07 5.98 2.45
C GLY A 127 4.27 5.72 3.72
N PHE A 128 3.50 4.65 3.69
CA PHE A 128 2.67 4.19 4.80
C PHE A 128 2.91 2.72 5.05
N MET A 129 2.74 2.32 6.30
CA MET A 129 2.79 0.91 6.67
C MET A 129 1.80 0.61 7.78
N ASN A 130 1.06 -0.46 7.64
CA ASN A 130 0.07 -0.93 8.62
C ASN A 130 0.75 -1.73 9.74
N LEU A 131 1.57 -1.07 10.53
CA LEU A 131 2.32 -1.68 11.64
C LEU A 131 1.43 -2.16 12.79
N PHE A 132 0.23 -1.60 12.92
CA PHE A 132 -0.70 -1.91 14.01
C PHE A 132 -1.74 -2.96 13.63
N ASN A 133 -1.59 -3.60 12.48
CA ASN A 133 -2.53 -4.61 11.96
C ASN A 133 -3.99 -4.12 12.03
N ARG A 134 -4.24 -2.92 11.50
CA ARG A 134 -5.59 -2.34 11.45
C ARG A 134 -6.24 -2.64 10.12
N ASP A 135 -7.41 -3.26 10.17
CA ASP A 135 -8.12 -3.68 8.96
C ASP A 135 -8.54 -2.50 8.09
N CYS A 136 -8.54 -2.72 6.78
CA CYS A 136 -8.95 -1.77 5.76
C CYS A 136 -8.13 -0.46 5.72
N THR A 137 -6.84 -0.49 6.14
CA THR A 137 -5.96 0.68 6.11
C THR A 137 -4.62 0.38 5.45
N ILE A 138 -4.05 1.40 4.81
CA ILE A 138 -2.64 1.37 4.37
C ILE A 138 -1.68 1.72 5.53
N GLY A 139 -2.24 1.92 6.74
CA GLY A 139 -1.48 2.20 7.94
C GLY A 139 -1.19 3.66 8.19
N THR A 140 -0.04 3.93 8.79
CA THR A 140 0.42 5.26 9.21
C THR A 140 1.69 5.65 8.46
N ALA A 141 1.92 6.95 8.30
CA ALA A 141 3.14 7.50 7.70
C ALA A 141 4.12 7.92 8.78
N ILE A 142 5.42 7.70 8.56
CA ILE A 142 6.49 8.20 9.42
C ILE A 142 6.61 9.72 9.27
N ILE A 143 6.61 10.21 8.02
CA ILE A 143 6.59 11.63 7.70
C ILE A 143 5.15 12.02 7.38
N PRO A 144 4.52 12.89 8.22
CA PRO A 144 3.13 13.26 8.01
C PRO A 144 2.91 13.89 6.64
N PRO A 145 2.07 13.28 5.77
CA PRO A 145 1.74 13.85 4.48
C PRO A 145 0.76 15.00 4.61
N ALA A 146 0.60 15.75 3.54
CA ALA A 146 -0.52 16.66 3.37
C ALA A 146 -1.61 16.02 2.50
N MET A 147 -2.85 16.46 2.72
CA MET A 147 -3.99 16.09 1.90
C MET A 147 -4.76 17.35 1.56
N VAL A 148 -4.98 17.56 0.26
CA VAL A 148 -5.66 18.77 -0.24
C VAL A 148 -6.95 18.41 -0.96
N GLU A 149 -7.91 19.35 -0.94
CA GLU A 149 -9.14 19.23 -1.69
C GLU A 149 -8.85 19.16 -3.20
N TYR A 150 -9.50 18.24 -3.86
CA TYR A 150 -9.29 17.95 -5.26
C TYR A 150 -10.62 17.71 -5.98
N ASP A 151 -10.84 18.44 -7.05
CA ASP A 151 -11.98 18.21 -7.92
C ASP A 151 -11.62 17.21 -9.02
N VAL A 152 -12.15 16.00 -8.87
CA VAL A 152 -11.94 14.90 -9.82
C VAL A 152 -12.56 15.21 -11.19
N ALA A 153 -13.66 15.99 -11.24
CA ALA A 153 -14.35 16.27 -12.48
C ALA A 153 -13.57 17.26 -13.38
N THR A 154 -12.87 18.20 -12.77
CA THR A 154 -12.08 19.21 -13.47
C THR A 154 -10.57 18.92 -13.45
N ASP A 155 -10.16 17.85 -12.77
CA ASP A 155 -8.73 17.47 -12.57
C ASP A 155 -7.91 18.60 -11.96
N THR A 156 -8.47 19.28 -10.92
CA THR A 156 -7.84 20.46 -10.32
C THR A 156 -7.77 20.42 -8.82
N ILE A 157 -6.69 20.97 -8.27
CA ILE A 157 -6.53 21.22 -6.83
C ILE A 157 -7.32 22.49 -6.45
N ILE A 158 -8.15 22.39 -5.41
CA ILE A 158 -8.93 23.52 -4.92
C ILE A 158 -8.04 24.44 -4.05
N ARG A 159 -8.09 25.73 -4.37
CA ARG A 159 -7.37 26.78 -3.67
C ARG A 159 -8.33 27.78 -3.02
N ASP A 160 -7.85 28.47 -1.98
CA ASP A 160 -8.58 29.59 -1.38
C ASP A 160 -8.36 30.90 -2.14
N ASP A 161 -9.00 31.97 -1.66
CA ASP A 161 -8.93 33.31 -2.31
C ASP A 161 -7.51 33.92 -2.29
N ALA A 162 -6.64 33.44 -1.39
CA ALA A 162 -5.25 33.84 -1.31
C ALA A 162 -4.32 32.98 -2.22
N GLY A 163 -4.88 31.97 -2.89
CA GLY A 163 -4.15 31.08 -3.80
C GLY A 163 -3.52 29.87 -3.13
N TRP A 164 -3.74 29.65 -1.82
CA TRP A 164 -3.22 28.47 -1.11
C TRP A 164 -4.14 27.26 -1.29
N CYS A 165 -3.55 26.06 -1.30
CA CYS A 165 -4.33 24.82 -1.39
C CYS A 165 -5.16 24.62 -0.12
N LYS A 166 -6.42 24.28 -0.29
CA LYS A 166 -7.30 23.94 0.83
C LYS A 166 -7.01 22.53 1.33
N ARG A 167 -6.85 22.42 2.66
CA ARG A 167 -6.72 21.10 3.30
C ARG A 167 -8.07 20.41 3.34
N VAL A 168 -8.09 19.12 3.02
CA VAL A 168 -9.30 18.30 3.11
C VAL A 168 -9.76 18.14 4.57
N ALA A 169 -11.06 18.05 4.78
CA ALA A 169 -11.63 17.78 6.10
C ALA A 169 -11.28 16.35 6.57
N LYS A 170 -11.31 16.13 7.89
CA LYS A 170 -10.99 14.81 8.46
C LYS A 170 -12.01 13.76 8.00
N GLY A 171 -11.51 12.69 7.43
CA GLY A 171 -12.32 11.57 6.93
C GLY A 171 -12.74 11.70 5.48
N GLU A 172 -12.60 12.88 4.88
CA GLU A 172 -12.89 13.09 3.47
C GLU A 172 -11.70 12.70 2.57
N PRO A 173 -11.96 12.24 1.35
CA PRO A 173 -10.91 11.98 0.37
C PRO A 173 -10.19 13.26 -0.06
N GLY A 174 -8.88 13.17 -0.20
CA GLY A 174 -8.07 14.27 -0.72
C GLY A 174 -6.84 13.77 -1.47
N LEU A 175 -6.30 14.63 -2.33
CA LEU A 175 -5.08 14.37 -3.06
C LEU A 175 -3.90 14.33 -2.07
N LEU A 176 -3.18 13.22 -2.10
CA LEU A 176 -2.03 12.98 -1.23
C LEU A 176 -0.80 13.71 -1.75
N LEU A 177 -0.16 14.47 -0.85
CA LEU A 177 1.05 15.22 -1.13
C LEU A 177 2.15 14.82 -0.13
N GLY A 178 3.32 14.45 -0.65
CA GLY A 178 4.52 14.20 0.15
C GLY A 178 5.34 15.49 0.33
N PRO A 179 5.62 15.97 1.56
CA PRO A 179 6.41 17.18 1.77
C PRO A 179 7.84 16.98 1.26
N ILE A 180 8.36 17.93 0.49
CA ILE A 180 9.76 17.93 0.03
C ILE A 180 10.56 18.78 1.01
N THR A 181 11.41 18.14 1.79
CA THR A 181 12.27 18.77 2.82
C THR A 181 13.62 18.07 2.86
N ALA A 182 14.57 18.61 3.60
CA ALA A 182 15.86 17.95 3.81
C ALA A 182 15.76 16.56 4.47
N ALA A 183 14.65 16.27 5.17
CA ALA A 183 14.38 14.96 5.78
C ALA A 183 13.55 14.03 4.88
N SER A 184 12.99 14.54 3.79
CA SER A 184 12.16 13.82 2.82
C SER A 184 12.42 14.37 1.42
N GLU A 185 13.60 14.09 0.91
CA GLU A 185 13.99 14.50 -0.44
C GLU A 185 13.16 13.76 -1.48
N PHE A 186 12.93 14.40 -2.61
CA PHE A 186 12.32 13.81 -3.77
C PHE A 186 13.37 13.69 -4.88
N ASP A 187 13.83 12.48 -5.13
CA ASP A 187 14.87 12.21 -6.12
C ASP A 187 14.42 12.50 -7.56
N GLY A 188 13.12 12.44 -7.79
CA GLY A 188 12.53 12.70 -9.11
C GLY A 188 12.74 11.58 -10.11
N TYR A 189 12.50 11.92 -11.37
CA TYR A 189 12.69 11.03 -12.51
C TYR A 189 14.00 11.38 -13.24
N THR A 190 14.46 10.49 -14.09
CA THR A 190 15.57 10.79 -15.03
C THR A 190 15.22 11.94 -15.98
N ASP A 191 13.94 12.10 -16.29
CA ASP A 191 13.40 13.25 -17.02
C ASP A 191 13.08 14.41 -16.07
N LYS A 192 13.81 15.52 -16.22
CA LYS A 192 13.64 16.71 -15.39
C LYS A 192 12.29 17.40 -15.56
N GLU A 193 11.74 17.41 -16.78
CA GLU A 193 10.43 18.02 -17.04
C GLU A 193 9.31 17.20 -16.39
N ALA A 194 9.38 15.88 -16.46
CA ALA A 194 8.47 14.99 -15.75
C ALA A 194 8.57 15.15 -14.22
N THR A 195 9.77 15.36 -13.70
CA THR A 195 10.03 15.66 -12.28
C THR A 195 9.35 16.95 -11.85
N GLU A 196 9.57 18.05 -12.59
CA GLU A 196 8.98 19.36 -12.25
C GLU A 196 7.44 19.34 -12.30
N LYS A 197 6.83 18.59 -13.21
CA LYS A 197 5.37 18.42 -13.27
C LYS A 197 4.79 17.76 -12.03
N LYS A 198 5.58 16.99 -11.28
CA LYS A 198 5.16 16.34 -10.04
C LYS A 198 5.42 17.18 -8.79
N ILE A 199 6.12 18.28 -8.90
CA ILE A 199 6.41 19.17 -7.78
C ILE A 199 5.38 20.30 -7.74
N LEU A 200 4.61 20.34 -6.66
CA LEU A 200 3.72 21.46 -6.36
C LEU A 200 4.44 22.44 -5.45
N ARG A 201 4.50 23.69 -5.87
CA ARG A 201 5.13 24.79 -5.12
C ARG A 201 4.07 25.74 -4.56
N ASN A 202 4.38 26.42 -3.47
CA ASN A 202 3.48 27.37 -2.81
C ASN A 202 2.12 26.73 -2.50
N VAL A 203 2.17 25.60 -1.79
CA VAL A 203 0.97 24.81 -1.47
C VAL A 203 0.23 25.43 -0.29
N PHE A 204 0.90 25.67 0.84
CA PHE A 204 0.32 26.25 2.06
C PHE A 204 1.00 27.53 2.52
N LYS A 205 2.21 27.79 2.03
CA LYS A 205 2.99 28.98 2.30
C LYS A 205 3.99 29.22 1.17
N GLN A 206 4.56 30.40 1.15
CA GLN A 206 5.62 30.75 0.19
C GLN A 206 6.80 29.79 0.32
N ASP A 207 7.37 29.39 -0.82
CA ASP A 207 8.56 28.53 -0.96
C ASP A 207 8.44 27.11 -0.36
N ASP A 208 7.25 26.65 0.00
CA ASP A 208 7.06 25.23 0.28
C ASP A 208 6.92 24.40 -1.01
N ALA A 209 7.32 23.13 -0.93
CA ALA A 209 7.25 22.21 -2.06
C ALA A 209 6.74 20.84 -1.60
N TYR A 210 5.93 20.24 -2.46
CA TYR A 210 5.34 18.93 -2.23
C TYR A 210 5.38 18.07 -3.49
N PHE A 211 5.64 16.78 -3.33
CA PHE A 211 5.47 15.79 -4.37
C PHE A 211 3.98 15.45 -4.53
N ASN A 212 3.46 15.59 -5.74
CA ASN A 212 2.10 15.16 -6.08
C ASN A 212 2.09 13.69 -6.44
N THR A 213 1.54 12.85 -5.55
CA THR A 213 1.48 11.40 -5.77
C THR A 213 0.53 11.01 -6.88
N GLY A 214 -0.50 11.80 -7.14
CA GLY A 214 -1.61 11.45 -8.01
C GLY A 214 -2.60 10.47 -7.38
N ASP A 215 -2.52 10.23 -6.07
CA ASP A 215 -3.37 9.27 -5.36
C ASP A 215 -4.31 10.01 -4.39
N LEU A 216 -5.55 9.55 -4.32
CA LEU A 216 -6.54 10.01 -3.36
C LEU A 216 -6.53 9.10 -2.14
N VAL A 217 -6.41 9.71 -0.96
CA VAL A 217 -6.47 9.01 0.32
C VAL A 217 -7.42 9.71 1.28
N LYS A 218 -7.86 9.02 2.31
CA LYS A 218 -8.59 9.62 3.43
C LYS A 218 -8.06 9.15 4.76
N THR A 219 -8.22 9.96 5.80
CA THR A 219 -7.95 9.53 7.17
C THR A 219 -9.12 8.68 7.69
N VAL A 220 -8.79 7.60 8.39
CA VAL A 220 -9.79 6.72 8.99
C VAL A 220 -9.55 6.55 10.49
N TYR A 221 -10.63 6.28 11.23
CA TYR A 221 -10.51 5.86 12.63
C TYR A 221 -10.21 4.36 12.67
N ALA A 222 -9.07 3.99 13.21
CA ALA A 222 -8.62 2.62 13.32
C ALA A 222 -8.45 2.15 14.78
N GLY A 223 -9.26 2.69 15.69
CA GLY A 223 -9.17 2.42 17.11
C GLY A 223 -7.97 3.13 17.77
N PHE A 224 -7.59 2.67 18.97
CA PHE A 224 -6.42 3.19 19.67
C PHE A 224 -5.14 2.81 18.93
N ALA A 225 -4.34 3.79 18.56
CA ALA A 225 -3.09 3.65 17.82
C ALA A 225 -2.04 4.67 18.29
N PHE A 226 -1.93 4.91 19.58
CA PHE A 226 -0.95 5.83 20.20
C PHE A 226 -0.93 7.24 19.57
N GLY A 227 -2.07 7.72 19.07
CA GLY A 227 -2.18 9.02 18.40
C GLY A 227 -1.78 9.03 16.92
N PHE A 228 -1.28 7.92 16.36
CA PHE A 228 -0.99 7.83 14.94
C PHE A 228 -2.28 7.85 14.10
N LYS A 229 -2.28 8.71 13.08
CA LYS A 229 -3.34 8.73 12.07
C LYS A 229 -3.20 7.51 11.16
N HIS A 230 -4.32 6.89 10.84
CA HIS A 230 -4.39 5.84 9.83
C HIS A 230 -5.04 6.37 8.56
N TYR A 231 -4.62 5.81 7.44
CA TYR A 231 -5.04 6.25 6.13
C TYR A 231 -5.59 5.07 5.34
N GLN A 232 -6.48 5.37 4.43
CA GLN A 232 -7.07 4.42 3.51
C GLN A 232 -6.88 4.96 2.09
N PHE A 233 -6.37 4.12 1.20
CA PHE A 233 -6.32 4.43 -0.21
C PHE A 233 -7.75 4.46 -0.77
N VAL A 234 -8.06 5.47 -1.55
CA VAL A 234 -9.38 5.65 -2.17
C VAL A 234 -9.30 5.30 -3.66
N ASP A 235 -8.46 6.04 -4.41
CA ASP A 235 -8.30 5.83 -5.84
C ASP A 235 -7.07 6.57 -6.38
N ARG A 236 -6.75 6.36 -7.66
CA ARG A 236 -5.72 7.11 -8.37
C ARG A 236 -6.37 8.15 -9.29
N VAL A 237 -5.85 9.37 -9.25
CA VAL A 237 -6.26 10.44 -10.17
C VAL A 237 -5.97 9.97 -11.60
N GLY A 238 -6.96 10.09 -12.47
CA GLY A 238 -6.87 9.61 -13.86
C GLY A 238 -7.43 8.20 -14.10
N ASP A 239 -7.36 7.28 -13.11
CA ASP A 239 -8.01 5.96 -13.21
C ASP A 239 -9.53 6.06 -12.91
N THR A 240 -9.93 7.04 -12.10
CA THR A 240 -11.34 7.38 -11.82
C THR A 240 -12.11 7.75 -13.07
N PHE A 241 -11.44 8.27 -14.09
CA PHE A 241 -12.07 8.59 -15.38
C PHE A 241 -12.42 7.35 -16.21
N ARG A 242 -11.68 6.28 -16.08
CA ARG A 242 -11.93 5.06 -16.85
C ARG A 242 -13.19 4.33 -16.40
N TRP A 243 -13.58 4.47 -15.14
CA TRP A 243 -14.76 3.81 -14.61
C TRP A 243 -16.06 4.58 -14.91
N LYS A 244 -15.99 5.90 -15.06
CA LYS A 244 -17.13 6.70 -15.54
C LYS A 244 -17.24 6.77 -17.06
N GLY A 245 -16.24 6.26 -17.78
CA GLY A 245 -16.20 6.20 -19.25
C GLY A 245 -16.78 4.92 -19.85
N GLU A 246 -17.43 4.08 -19.06
CA GLU A 246 -18.31 3.06 -19.62
C GLU A 246 -19.60 3.73 -20.10
N ASN A 247 -19.59 3.99 -21.37
CA ASN A 247 -20.80 4.18 -22.16
C ASN A 247 -20.85 3.08 -23.21
#